data_f51156394d1aad9a3a797776d066cd4f
#
_entry.id   f51156394d1aad9a3a797776d066cd4f
#
_cell.length_a   1.000
_cell.length_b   1.000
_cell.length_c   1.000
_cell.angle_alpha   90.00
_cell.angle_beta   90.00
_cell.angle_gamma   90.00
#
_symmetry.space_group_name_H-M   'P 1'
#
loop_
_entity.id
_entity.type
_entity.pdbx_description
1 polymer ?
#
loop_
_entity_poly.entity_id
_entity_poly.type
_entity_poly.pdbx_seq_one_letter_code
_entity_poly.pdbx_strand_id
1 'polypeptide(L)'
;MDVILIAAVTQDGFIARHAHEIVNWSKDLYLFKEQTMGWPLIVGSNTFKCLQKELKGRDIIVVHREDNPQKIIENLKTEKCFIAGGGKTNTLFAPHLTHLYLTPHPNIFGSGVRLFSGKTDEMNLVFEAKIPIHEEKGLYQFQYRINSDTHHSGRRLKV
;
A
#
# COMPACT_ATOMS: atom_id res chain seq x y z
N MET A 1 11.83 -11.04 -4.80
CA MET A 1 11.61 -9.60 -4.58
C MET A 1 10.40 -9.40 -3.69
N ASP A 2 10.51 -8.52 -2.72
CA ASP A 2 9.36 -8.10 -1.90
C ASP A 2 8.61 -6.97 -2.61
N VAL A 3 7.30 -7.14 -2.75
CA VAL A 3 6.39 -6.12 -3.29
C VAL A 3 5.51 -5.67 -2.14
N ILE A 4 5.76 -4.46 -1.64
CA ILE A 4 5.23 -3.97 -0.37
C ILE A 4 4.23 -2.84 -0.64
N LEU A 5 2.96 -3.05 -0.28
CA LEU A 5 2.00 -1.96 -0.25
C LEU A 5 2.20 -1.19 1.04
N ILE A 6 2.40 0.13 0.94
CA ILE A 6 2.58 1.02 2.08
C ILE A 6 1.49 2.08 2.08
N ALA A 7 0.75 2.20 3.17
CA ALA A 7 -0.39 3.12 3.24
C ALA A 7 -0.72 3.56 4.66
N ALA A 8 -1.07 4.84 4.80
CA ALA A 8 -1.83 5.36 5.92
C ALA A 8 -3.31 5.09 5.64
N VAL A 9 -4.04 4.54 6.60
CA VAL A 9 -5.46 4.21 6.44
C VAL A 9 -6.26 4.74 7.63
N THR A 10 -7.53 5.09 7.38
CA THR A 10 -8.47 5.38 8.46
C THR A 10 -8.98 4.09 9.09
N GLN A 11 -9.66 4.20 10.24
CA GLN A 11 -10.25 3.05 10.92
C GLN A 11 -11.32 2.34 10.07
N ASP A 12 -11.95 3.07 9.16
CA ASP A 12 -12.95 2.54 8.23
C ASP A 12 -12.39 2.21 6.83
N GLY A 13 -11.07 2.18 6.67
CA GLY A 13 -10.42 1.60 5.48
C GLY A 13 -10.19 2.53 4.31
N PHE A 14 -10.19 3.84 4.54
CA PHE A 14 -9.95 4.83 3.49
C PHE A 14 -8.50 5.33 3.51
N ILE A 15 -7.98 5.67 2.32
CA ILE A 15 -6.65 6.25 2.14
C ILE A 15 -6.71 7.73 1.74
N ALA A 16 -7.87 8.21 1.31
CA ALA A 16 -8.11 9.60 0.96
C ALA A 16 -9.62 9.90 1.00
N ARG A 17 -9.99 11.17 1.11
CA ARG A 17 -11.38 11.62 1.00
C ARG A 17 -11.87 11.63 -0.44
N HIS A 18 -10.97 11.91 -1.37
CA HIS A 18 -11.23 11.86 -2.81
C HIS A 18 -9.91 11.68 -3.58
N ALA A 19 -10.00 11.33 -4.87
CA ALA A 19 -8.85 10.95 -5.70
C ALA A 19 -7.79 12.05 -5.90
N HIS A 20 -8.16 13.31 -5.70
CA HIS A 20 -7.26 14.46 -5.90
C HIS A 20 -6.87 15.14 -4.59
N GLU A 21 -7.11 14.48 -3.46
CA GLU A 21 -6.76 15.03 -2.16
C GLU A 21 -5.24 15.11 -1.99
N ILE A 22 -4.77 16.30 -1.61
CA ILE A 22 -3.41 16.46 -1.09
C ILE A 22 -3.44 15.95 0.35
N VAL A 23 -2.82 14.80 0.58
CA VAL A 23 -2.87 14.13 1.87
C VAL A 23 -2.07 14.93 2.92
N ASN A 24 -2.78 15.53 3.86
CA ASN A 24 -2.21 16.29 4.97
C ASN A 24 -2.63 15.76 6.35
N TRP A 25 -3.47 14.73 6.37
CA TRP A 25 -4.01 14.15 7.61
C TRP A 25 -3.13 13.04 8.19
N SER A 26 -2.27 12.42 7.36
CA SER A 26 -1.41 11.34 7.83
C SER A 26 -0.23 11.87 8.64
N LYS A 27 0.15 11.13 9.68
CA LYS A 27 1.23 11.49 10.62
C LYS A 27 2.44 10.57 10.49
N ASP A 28 2.48 9.73 9.46
CA ASP A 28 3.54 8.75 9.22
C ASP A 28 4.46 9.11 8.04
N LEU A 29 4.39 10.33 7.52
CA LEU A 29 5.12 10.76 6.34
C LEU A 29 6.64 10.61 6.50
N TYR A 30 7.16 10.88 7.70
CA TYR A 30 8.58 10.69 8.01
C TYR A 30 9.00 9.23 7.81
N LEU A 31 8.23 8.29 8.38
CA LEU A 31 8.53 6.87 8.25
C LEU A 31 8.41 6.39 6.80
N PHE A 32 7.37 6.87 6.09
CA PHE A 32 7.20 6.59 4.66
C PHE A 32 8.42 7.02 3.85
N LYS A 33 8.91 8.25 4.07
CA LYS A 33 10.10 8.77 3.38
C LYS A 33 11.34 7.93 3.68
N GLU A 34 11.53 7.56 4.94
CA GLU A 34 12.67 6.76 5.37
C GLU A 34 12.65 5.35 4.75
N GLN A 35 11.51 4.68 4.80
CA GLN A 35 11.38 3.30 4.32
C GLN A 35 11.48 3.17 2.81
N THR A 36 10.98 4.16 2.07
CA THR A 36 10.97 4.11 0.59
C THR A 36 12.24 4.67 -0.04
N MET A 37 13.11 5.31 0.72
CA MET A 37 14.34 5.91 0.20
C MET A 37 15.24 4.83 -0.42
N GLY A 38 15.68 5.08 -1.66
CA GLY A 38 16.59 4.20 -2.38
C GLY A 38 15.92 3.00 -3.05
N TRP A 39 14.59 2.88 -2.97
CA TRP A 39 13.84 1.78 -3.57
C TRP A 39 12.87 2.28 -4.63
N PRO A 40 12.52 1.45 -5.63
CA PRO A 40 11.45 1.81 -6.56
C PRO A 40 10.13 2.05 -5.83
N LEU A 41 9.47 3.14 -6.18
CA LEU A 41 8.18 3.53 -5.63
C LEU A 41 7.16 3.62 -6.78
N ILE A 42 6.19 2.73 -6.76
CA ILE A 42 5.16 2.61 -7.78
C ILE A 42 3.92 3.37 -7.31
N VAL A 43 3.47 4.33 -8.10
CA VAL A 43 2.31 5.17 -7.79
C VAL A 43 1.43 5.34 -9.02
N GLY A 44 0.14 5.54 -8.81
CA GLY A 44 -0.78 5.96 -9.86
C GLY A 44 -0.57 7.43 -10.23
N SER A 45 -1.06 7.83 -11.40
CA SER A 45 -0.85 9.18 -11.92
C SER A 45 -1.46 10.29 -11.04
N ASN A 46 -2.64 10.06 -10.47
CA ASN A 46 -3.27 11.03 -9.56
C ASN A 46 -2.48 11.19 -8.26
N THR A 47 -2.07 10.08 -7.67
CA THR A 47 -1.24 10.09 -6.46
C THR A 47 0.10 10.79 -6.70
N PHE A 48 0.72 10.54 -7.84
CA PHE A 48 1.96 11.22 -8.22
C PHE A 48 1.79 12.73 -8.27
N LYS A 49 0.72 13.22 -8.92
CA LYS A 49 0.42 14.66 -9.00
C LYS A 49 0.23 15.29 -7.61
N CYS A 50 -0.36 14.57 -6.68
CA CYS A 50 -0.62 15.06 -5.32
C CYS A 50 0.62 15.03 -4.42
N LEU A 51 1.60 14.16 -4.70
CA LEU A 51 2.75 13.90 -3.84
C LEU A 51 4.10 14.32 -4.43
N GLN A 52 4.14 15.01 -5.57
CA GLN A 52 5.39 15.30 -6.31
C GLN A 52 6.52 15.84 -5.42
N LYS A 53 6.21 16.79 -4.52
CA LYS A 53 7.21 17.39 -3.63
C LYS A 53 7.76 16.42 -2.60
N GLU A 54 6.93 15.46 -2.18
CA GLU A 54 7.25 14.50 -1.12
C GLU A 54 8.01 13.28 -1.65
N LEU A 55 8.08 13.14 -2.97
CA LEU A 55 8.67 11.97 -3.62
C LEU A 55 10.09 12.21 -4.17
N LYS A 56 10.67 13.36 -3.91
CA LYS A 56 12.05 13.68 -4.33
C LYS A 56 13.05 12.65 -3.82
N GLY A 57 14.02 12.28 -4.69
CA GLY A 57 15.11 11.36 -4.35
C GLY A 57 14.74 9.89 -4.40
N ARG A 58 13.57 9.55 -4.94
CA ARG A 58 13.12 8.16 -5.12
C ARG A 58 13.05 7.80 -6.58
N ASP A 59 13.22 6.53 -6.88
CA ASP A 59 12.99 5.97 -8.20
C ASP A 59 11.48 5.77 -8.40
N ILE A 60 10.82 6.75 -9.00
CA ILE A 60 9.37 6.79 -9.14
C ILE A 60 8.95 6.12 -10.44
N ILE A 61 8.01 5.18 -10.33
CA ILE A 61 7.35 4.55 -11.47
C ILE A 61 5.88 4.94 -11.44
N VAL A 62 5.45 5.77 -12.39
CA VAL A 62 4.05 6.19 -12.51
C VAL A 62 3.31 5.17 -13.36
N VAL A 63 2.23 4.62 -12.80
CA VAL A 63 1.43 3.57 -13.43
C VAL A 63 0.16 4.17 -14.00
N HIS A 64 -0.16 3.75 -15.22
CA HIS A 64 -1.38 4.09 -15.93
C HIS A 64 -2.26 2.85 -16.09
N ARG A 65 -3.54 3.07 -16.45
CA ARG A 65 -4.55 2.00 -16.52
C ARG A 65 -4.16 0.83 -17.44
N GLU A 66 -3.45 1.13 -18.53
CA GLU A 66 -3.06 0.15 -19.55
C GLU A 66 -1.79 -0.64 -19.18
N ASP A 67 -1.09 -0.23 -18.15
CA ASP A 67 0.18 -0.85 -17.78
C ASP A 67 -0.03 -2.24 -17.21
N ASN A 68 0.91 -3.13 -17.53
CA ASN A 68 0.90 -4.50 -17.01
C ASN A 68 1.75 -4.56 -15.74
N PRO A 69 1.15 -4.80 -14.56
CA PRO A 69 1.87 -4.81 -13.29
C PRO A 69 2.95 -5.90 -13.24
N GLN A 70 2.70 -7.07 -13.82
CA GLN A 70 3.68 -8.15 -13.82
C GLN A 70 4.95 -7.75 -14.58
N LYS A 71 4.81 -7.10 -15.74
CA LYS A 71 5.96 -6.62 -16.53
C LYS A 71 6.74 -5.54 -15.79
N ILE A 72 6.05 -4.64 -15.11
CA ILE A 72 6.71 -3.63 -14.29
C ILE A 72 7.58 -4.29 -13.24
N ILE A 73 7.03 -5.23 -12.48
CA ILE A 73 7.75 -5.94 -11.42
C ILE A 73 8.94 -6.76 -12.00
N GLU A 74 8.71 -7.48 -13.08
CA GLU A 74 9.76 -8.30 -13.72
C GLU A 74 10.94 -7.46 -14.22
N ASN A 75 10.70 -6.22 -14.63
CA ASN A 75 11.75 -5.31 -15.08
C ASN A 75 12.54 -4.67 -13.93
N LEU A 76 12.06 -4.77 -12.70
CA LEU A 76 12.80 -4.29 -11.54
C LEU A 76 13.87 -5.29 -11.13
N LYS A 77 15.08 -4.79 -10.89
CA LYS A 77 16.22 -5.63 -10.49
C LYS A 77 16.66 -5.28 -9.06
N THR A 78 15.69 -5.08 -8.19
CA THR A 78 15.89 -4.73 -6.79
C THR A 78 15.32 -5.81 -5.89
N GLU A 79 15.76 -5.84 -4.64
CA GLU A 79 15.27 -6.81 -3.65
C GLU A 79 13.85 -6.51 -3.20
N LYS A 80 13.41 -5.27 -3.32
CA LYS A 80 12.05 -4.84 -2.97
C LYS A 80 11.62 -3.61 -3.75
N CYS A 81 10.31 -3.40 -3.80
CA CYS A 81 9.68 -2.19 -4.29
C CYS A 81 8.45 -1.88 -3.44
N PHE A 82 8.00 -0.64 -3.50
CA PHE A 82 6.82 -0.17 -2.76
C PHE A 82 5.71 0.24 -3.71
N ILE A 83 4.48 -0.09 -3.32
CA ILE A 83 3.26 0.37 -3.98
C ILE A 83 2.62 1.40 -3.05
N ALA A 84 2.43 2.63 -3.51
CA ALA A 84 1.99 3.75 -2.67
C ALA A 84 0.72 4.42 -3.21
N GLY A 85 -0.21 3.67 -3.68
CA GLY A 85 -1.54 4.14 -4.04
C GLY A 85 -1.67 4.66 -5.47
N GLY A 86 -2.84 5.14 -5.84
CA GLY A 86 -4.10 5.11 -5.07
C GLY A 86 -4.79 3.76 -5.04
N GLY A 87 -6.07 3.80 -4.71
CA GLY A 87 -6.85 2.57 -4.55
C GLY A 87 -6.90 1.69 -5.79
N LYS A 88 -6.95 2.28 -6.97
CA LYS A 88 -6.92 1.54 -8.24
C LYS A 88 -5.57 0.90 -8.51
N THR A 89 -4.48 1.61 -8.25
CA THR A 89 -3.13 1.07 -8.37
C THR A 89 -2.89 -0.06 -7.37
N ASN A 90 -3.32 0.12 -6.13
CA ASN A 90 -3.24 -0.93 -5.12
C ASN A 90 -4.00 -2.19 -5.56
N THR A 91 -5.18 -2.02 -6.13
CA THR A 91 -5.99 -3.15 -6.65
C THR A 91 -5.28 -3.84 -7.82
N LEU A 92 -4.71 -3.07 -8.74
CA LEU A 92 -3.99 -3.60 -9.90
C LEU A 92 -2.79 -4.48 -9.48
N PHE A 93 -2.06 -4.06 -8.44
CA PHE A 93 -0.91 -4.79 -7.94
C PHE A 93 -1.24 -5.85 -6.87
N ALA A 94 -2.49 -5.94 -6.42
CA ALA A 94 -2.89 -6.86 -5.36
C ALA A 94 -2.44 -8.31 -5.58
N PRO A 95 -2.55 -8.91 -6.79
CA PRO A 95 -2.09 -10.28 -7.02
C PRO A 95 -0.58 -10.48 -6.85
N HIS A 96 0.19 -9.41 -6.87
CA HIS A 96 1.66 -9.45 -6.84
C HIS A 96 2.24 -9.04 -5.48
N LEU A 97 1.41 -8.60 -4.55
CA LEU A 97 1.85 -8.14 -3.24
C LEU A 97 2.40 -9.28 -2.39
N THR A 98 3.51 -9.03 -1.71
CA THR A 98 4.09 -9.95 -0.73
C THR A 98 3.92 -9.46 0.69
N HIS A 99 3.83 -8.14 0.89
CA HIS A 99 3.73 -7.50 2.21
C HIS A 99 2.76 -6.33 2.19
N LEU A 100 2.18 -6.06 3.36
CA LEU A 100 1.40 -4.86 3.63
C LEU A 100 2.01 -4.13 4.83
N TYR A 101 2.34 -2.85 4.65
CA TYR A 101 2.75 -1.94 5.71
C TYR A 101 1.64 -0.91 5.89
N LEU A 102 0.83 -1.06 6.92
CA LEU A 102 -0.36 -0.25 7.15
C LEU A 102 -0.24 0.54 8.45
N THR A 103 -0.54 1.83 8.36
CA THR A 103 -0.60 2.72 9.53
C THR A 103 -2.04 3.17 9.74
N PRO A 104 -2.81 2.46 10.59
CA PRO A 104 -4.17 2.90 10.95
C PRO A 104 -4.11 4.20 11.74
N HIS A 105 -4.86 5.20 11.28
CA HIS A 105 -4.96 6.51 11.93
C HIS A 105 -6.27 6.61 12.71
N PRO A 106 -6.33 7.46 13.76
CA PRO A 106 -7.54 7.64 14.58
C PRO A 106 -8.56 8.54 13.88
N ASN A 107 -8.94 8.19 12.66
CA ASN A 107 -9.85 8.93 11.81
C ASN A 107 -10.91 8.00 11.24
N ILE A 108 -12.11 8.53 11.08
CA ILE A 108 -13.22 7.92 10.33
C ILE A 108 -13.60 8.90 9.23
N PHE A 109 -13.52 8.49 7.98
CA PHE A 109 -13.91 9.36 6.87
C PHE A 109 -15.38 9.18 6.45
N GLY A 110 -15.92 8.00 6.66
CA GLY A 110 -17.29 7.67 6.24
C GLY A 110 -17.44 7.40 4.75
N SER A 111 -16.63 8.02 3.92
CA SER A 111 -16.57 7.85 2.48
C SER A 111 -15.20 8.26 1.96
N GLY A 112 -14.89 7.91 0.73
CA GLY A 112 -13.62 8.29 0.10
C GLY A 112 -13.03 7.20 -0.78
N VAL A 113 -11.71 7.23 -0.91
CA VAL A 113 -10.95 6.24 -1.67
C VAL A 113 -10.53 5.11 -0.75
N ARG A 114 -10.96 3.90 -1.06
CA ARG A 114 -10.61 2.70 -0.28
C ARG A 114 -9.17 2.27 -0.55
N LEU A 115 -8.60 1.55 0.41
CA LEU A 115 -7.26 0.94 0.25
C LEU A 115 -7.16 0.13 -1.05
N PHE A 116 -8.19 -0.66 -1.35
CA PHE A 116 -8.40 -1.33 -2.63
C PHE A 116 -9.74 -0.87 -3.20
N SER A 117 -9.70 -0.14 -4.31
CA SER A 117 -10.91 0.43 -4.93
C SER A 117 -11.73 -0.61 -5.69
N GLY A 118 -11.11 -1.71 -6.10
CA GLY A 118 -11.76 -2.81 -6.82
C GLY A 118 -11.74 -4.10 -6.03
N LYS A 119 -12.13 -5.18 -6.69
CA LYS A 119 -12.10 -6.51 -6.09
C LYS A 119 -10.68 -7.04 -6.01
N THR A 120 -10.37 -7.70 -4.91
CA THR A 120 -9.15 -8.47 -4.72
C THR A 120 -9.53 -9.88 -4.26
N ASP A 121 -8.62 -10.83 -4.43
CA ASP A 121 -8.74 -12.12 -3.78
C ASP A 121 -8.55 -11.96 -2.27
N GLU A 122 -9.06 -12.90 -1.51
CA GLU A 122 -8.84 -12.95 -0.08
C GLU A 122 -7.34 -13.08 0.22
N MET A 123 -6.88 -12.32 1.20
CA MET A 123 -5.49 -12.37 1.66
C MET A 123 -5.46 -12.72 3.13
N ASN A 124 -4.67 -13.71 3.49
CA ASN A 124 -4.36 -14.01 4.89
C ASN A 124 -3.01 -13.39 5.24
N LEU A 125 -2.99 -12.65 6.33
CA LEU A 125 -1.84 -11.87 6.73
C LEU A 125 -1.16 -12.50 7.93
N VAL A 126 0.16 -12.54 7.89
CA VAL A 126 1.01 -12.97 9.01
C VAL A 126 1.68 -11.74 9.59
N PHE A 127 1.43 -11.44 10.85
CA PHE A 127 2.04 -10.30 11.53
C PHE A 127 3.56 -10.50 11.64
N GLU A 128 4.32 -9.47 11.28
CA GLU A 128 5.78 -9.49 11.35
C GLU A 128 6.36 -8.46 12.31
N ALA A 129 5.85 -7.22 12.25
CA ALA A 129 6.41 -6.15 13.07
C ALA A 129 5.39 -5.04 13.32
N LYS A 130 5.63 -4.31 14.39
CA LYS A 130 4.90 -3.10 14.77
C LYS A 130 5.91 -1.99 15.01
N ILE A 131 5.86 -0.94 14.20
CA ILE A 131 6.77 0.20 14.28
C ILE A 131 6.05 1.37 14.93
N PRO A 132 6.52 1.87 16.09
CA PRO A 132 5.89 3.01 16.74
C PRO A 132 6.14 4.29 15.96
N ILE A 133 5.09 5.10 15.80
CA ILE A 133 5.15 6.43 15.18
C ILE A 133 4.84 7.48 16.24
N HIS A 134 3.73 7.32 16.95
CA HIS A 134 3.34 8.18 18.06
C HIS A 134 2.56 7.32 19.07
N GLU A 135 3.29 6.71 20.00
CA GLU A 135 2.74 5.70 20.92
C GLU A 135 1.58 6.22 21.77
N GLU A 136 1.70 7.45 22.29
CA GLU A 136 0.65 8.05 23.14
C GLU A 136 -0.68 8.23 22.41
N LYS A 137 -0.63 8.38 21.07
CA LYS A 137 -1.82 8.50 20.22
C LYS A 137 -2.26 7.16 19.63
N GLY A 138 -1.60 6.06 20.01
CA GLY A 138 -1.88 4.75 19.47
C GLY A 138 -1.52 4.61 17.99
N LEU A 139 -0.53 5.36 17.51
CA LEU A 139 -0.15 5.38 16.11
C LEU A 139 1.06 4.50 15.86
N TYR A 140 0.84 3.41 15.13
CA TYR A 140 1.85 2.41 14.78
C TYR A 140 1.70 2.01 13.32
N GLN A 141 2.81 1.69 12.66
CA GLN A 141 2.78 0.96 11.40
C GLN A 141 2.82 -0.54 11.70
N PHE A 142 1.84 -1.27 11.18
CA PHE A 142 1.79 -2.73 11.25
C PHE A 142 2.33 -3.32 9.95
N GLN A 143 3.29 -4.21 10.06
CA GLN A 143 3.89 -4.89 8.92
C GLN A 143 3.44 -6.34 8.88
N TYR A 144 2.85 -6.73 7.76
CA TYR A 144 2.33 -8.07 7.52
C TYR A 144 2.96 -8.67 6.28
N ARG A 145 3.24 -9.96 6.34
CA ARG A 145 3.52 -10.77 5.16
C ARG A 145 2.21 -11.42 4.69
N ILE A 146 2.02 -11.48 3.38
CA ILE A 146 0.87 -12.19 2.81
C ILE A 146 1.21 -13.67 2.74
N ASN A 147 0.34 -14.51 3.33
CA ASN A 147 0.54 -15.94 3.31
C ASN A 147 0.16 -16.52 1.95
N SER A 148 1.16 -17.08 1.24
CA SER A 148 0.99 -17.66 -0.09
C SER A 148 0.22 -18.99 -0.10
N ASP A 149 0.03 -19.63 1.04
CA ASP A 149 -0.64 -20.94 1.14
C ASP A 149 -2.16 -20.86 0.94
N THR A 150 -2.72 -19.66 0.80
CA THR A 150 -4.17 -19.43 0.66
C THR A 150 -4.73 -19.78 -0.71
N HIS A 151 -3.89 -19.96 -1.72
CA HIS A 151 -4.35 -20.32 -3.07
C HIS A 151 -4.79 -21.79 -3.22
N HIS A 152 -4.77 -22.59 -2.15
CA HIS A 152 -5.09 -24.02 -2.18
C HIS A 152 -6.34 -24.40 -1.39
N SER A 153 -7.16 -23.46 -0.95
CA SER A 153 -8.39 -23.78 -0.23
C SER A 153 -9.57 -24.16 -1.15
N GLY A 154 -9.31 -24.95 -2.18
CA GLY A 154 -10.34 -25.72 -2.88
C GLY A 154 -10.86 -26.91 -2.09
N ARG A 155 -10.44 -27.10 -0.84
CA ARG A 155 -11.05 -28.09 0.04
C ARG A 155 -12.32 -27.51 0.64
N ARG A 156 -13.44 -27.79 0.00
CA ARG A 156 -14.74 -27.78 0.65
C ARG A 156 -14.62 -28.63 1.91
N LEU A 157 -14.63 -28.00 3.06
CA LEU A 157 -14.93 -28.71 4.30
C LEU A 157 -16.35 -29.26 4.13
N LYS A 158 -16.46 -30.57 3.94
CA LYS A 158 -17.75 -31.25 4.11
C LYS A 158 -18.08 -31.19 5.59
N VAL A 159 -19.03 -30.34 5.91
CA VAL A 159 -19.68 -30.35 7.23
C VAL A 159 -20.65 -31.52 7.27
#